data_11de37c8d667645b8b30647a60c3537a
#
_entry.id   11de37c8d667645b8b30647a60c3537a
#
_cell.length_a   1.000
_cell.length_b   1.000
_cell.length_c   1.000
_cell.angle_alpha   90.00
_cell.angle_beta   90.00
_cell.angle_gamma   90.00
#
_symmetry.space_group_name_H-M   'P 1'
#
loop_
_entity.id
_entity.type
_entity.pdbx_description
1 polymer ?
#
loop_
_entity_poly.entity_id
_entity_poly.type
_entity_poly.pdbx_seq_one_letter_code
_entity_poly.pdbx_strand_id
1 'polypeptide(L)'
;MSERKVTVVVADDSPVMRRIVTGVLEGAGFDVIQAEDGMQAVQQVFRTIPDVVILDVQMPRVSGYVAARVLKDDWQTADVPVLFLTSLNAASDRYWGARAGAERFLTKDFEAPELVDAVTTAMAAADAARGGRALRPDPVELTDDDVLARVCDILDRKLFEASVTQDVTAIAADVHGFEETVAAVLGSLQNIVDCDLVSVILLDGIATSPDATYVSVAREVSDVHYRAFLESVVDAVDQTTGGRTSVADLSCLIADPHSRLGAAEVEDAPMATFLSMPLRAGGRLLGTLALSSSTANAFGESALATLRLVAGPAAVVIDHARLAGVRV
;
A
#
# COMPACT_ATOMS: atom_id res chain seq x y z
N MET A 1 7.10 -38.44 -19.17
CA MET A 1 7.23 -37.08 -18.62
C MET A 1 7.59 -37.27 -17.16
N SER A 2 8.79 -36.87 -16.74
CA SER A 2 9.18 -36.96 -15.33
C SER A 2 8.27 -35.96 -14.56
N GLU A 3 7.50 -36.48 -13.63
CA GLU A 3 6.75 -35.58 -12.72
C GLU A 3 7.77 -34.70 -12.00
N ARG A 4 7.64 -33.38 -12.14
CA ARG A 4 8.49 -32.45 -11.44
C ARG A 4 8.20 -32.61 -9.96
N LYS A 5 9.21 -32.89 -9.17
CA LYS A 5 9.10 -32.90 -7.71
C LYS A 5 8.82 -31.50 -7.20
N VAL A 6 7.93 -31.40 -6.23
CA VAL A 6 7.59 -30.17 -5.53
C VAL A 6 8.77 -29.73 -4.67
N THR A 7 9.20 -28.49 -4.84
CA THR A 7 10.34 -27.91 -4.12
C THR A 7 9.88 -27.01 -3.00
N VAL A 8 10.40 -27.26 -1.78
CA VAL A 8 10.09 -26.46 -0.58
C VAL A 8 11.39 -25.86 -0.02
N VAL A 9 11.42 -24.54 0.19
CA VAL A 9 12.49 -23.88 0.94
C VAL A 9 12.12 -23.87 2.42
N VAL A 10 13.02 -24.34 3.29
CA VAL A 10 12.84 -24.37 4.74
C VAL A 10 13.95 -23.55 5.41
N ALA A 11 13.56 -22.51 6.12
CA ALA A 11 14.48 -21.65 6.86
C ALA A 11 14.17 -21.67 8.36
N ASP A 12 15.18 -22.00 9.14
CA ASP A 12 15.14 -22.01 10.61
C ASP A 12 16.60 -21.92 11.12
N ASP A 13 16.90 -21.14 12.12
CA ASP A 13 18.26 -21.00 12.67
C ASP A 13 18.71 -22.24 13.47
N SER A 14 17.74 -23.02 13.96
CA SER A 14 18.00 -24.28 14.64
C SER A 14 18.30 -25.41 13.67
N PRO A 15 19.54 -25.96 13.61
CA PRO A 15 19.87 -27.08 12.74
C PRO A 15 19.08 -28.35 13.10
N VAL A 16 18.60 -28.48 14.32
CA VAL A 16 17.76 -29.60 14.75
C VAL A 16 16.37 -29.48 14.14
N MET A 17 15.75 -28.30 14.20
CA MET A 17 14.43 -28.07 13.64
C MET A 17 14.45 -28.19 12.12
N ARG A 18 15.43 -27.58 11.44
CA ARG A 18 15.61 -27.75 9.99
C ARG A 18 15.64 -29.23 9.59
N ARG A 19 16.41 -30.05 10.35
CA ARG A 19 16.52 -31.51 10.06
C ARG A 19 15.19 -32.22 10.27
N ILE A 20 14.44 -31.90 11.32
CA ILE A 20 13.12 -32.49 11.59
C ILE A 20 12.14 -32.15 10.47
N VAL A 21 12.00 -30.86 10.12
CA VAL A 21 11.10 -30.40 9.04
C VAL A 21 11.49 -31.01 7.70
N THR A 22 12.79 -31.01 7.37
CA THR A 22 13.31 -31.63 6.15
C THR A 22 12.97 -33.13 6.09
N GLY A 23 13.22 -33.87 7.17
CA GLY A 23 12.94 -35.30 7.20
C GLY A 23 11.46 -35.65 7.02
N VAL A 24 10.55 -34.84 7.59
CA VAL A 24 9.11 -35.01 7.41
C VAL A 24 8.71 -34.77 5.95
N LEU A 25 9.19 -33.67 5.35
CA LEU A 25 8.83 -33.29 3.99
C LEU A 25 9.44 -34.22 2.93
N GLU A 26 10.71 -34.58 3.08
CA GLU A 26 11.36 -35.58 2.19
C GLU A 26 10.70 -36.96 2.27
N GLY A 27 10.28 -37.37 3.50
CA GLY A 27 9.48 -38.57 3.72
C GLY A 27 8.11 -38.54 3.03
N ALA A 28 7.56 -37.37 2.80
CA ALA A 28 6.33 -37.14 2.04
C ALA A 28 6.57 -36.94 0.53
N GLY A 29 7.82 -36.97 0.06
CA GLY A 29 8.18 -36.91 -1.36
C GLY A 29 8.50 -35.51 -1.90
N PHE A 30 8.64 -34.50 -1.04
CA PHE A 30 9.06 -33.15 -1.43
C PHE A 30 10.59 -33.06 -1.59
N ASP A 31 11.07 -32.18 -2.47
CA ASP A 31 12.46 -31.76 -2.51
C ASP A 31 12.67 -30.55 -1.59
N VAL A 32 13.60 -30.66 -0.62
CA VAL A 32 13.77 -29.61 0.40
C VAL A 32 15.10 -28.88 0.21
N ILE A 33 15.05 -27.57 0.15
CA ILE A 33 16.19 -26.67 0.16
C ILE A 33 16.24 -25.99 1.53
N GLN A 34 17.36 -26.15 2.23
CA GLN A 34 17.54 -25.59 3.57
C GLN A 34 18.19 -24.21 3.52
N ALA A 35 17.78 -23.33 4.44
CA ALA A 35 18.39 -22.05 4.73
C ALA A 35 18.58 -21.89 6.25
N GLU A 36 19.64 -21.23 6.68
CA GLU A 36 19.99 -21.09 8.10
C GLU A 36 19.44 -19.82 8.74
N ASP A 37 18.96 -18.89 7.91
CA ASP A 37 18.38 -17.62 8.31
C ASP A 37 17.57 -17.00 7.16
N GLY A 38 16.95 -15.84 7.46
CA GLY A 38 16.09 -15.17 6.48
C GLY A 38 16.85 -14.62 5.27
N MET A 39 18.12 -14.29 5.40
CA MET A 39 18.96 -13.83 4.27
C MET A 39 19.11 -14.96 3.25
N GLN A 40 19.58 -16.13 3.72
CA GLN A 40 19.69 -17.30 2.85
C GLN A 40 18.34 -17.76 2.31
N ALA A 41 17.27 -17.65 3.12
CA ALA A 41 15.93 -17.99 2.66
C ALA A 41 15.54 -17.17 1.42
N VAL A 42 15.70 -15.85 1.47
CA VAL A 42 15.41 -14.96 0.33
C VAL A 42 16.26 -15.36 -0.88
N GLN A 43 17.56 -15.53 -0.72
CA GLN A 43 18.47 -15.94 -1.80
C GLN A 43 18.06 -17.27 -2.44
N GLN A 44 17.72 -18.28 -1.63
CA GLN A 44 17.30 -19.59 -2.14
C GLN A 44 15.98 -19.50 -2.90
N VAL A 45 15.03 -18.68 -2.42
CA VAL A 45 13.74 -18.51 -3.10
C VAL A 45 13.91 -17.84 -4.46
N PHE A 46 14.71 -16.79 -4.58
CA PHE A 46 14.99 -16.14 -5.87
C PHE A 46 15.76 -17.08 -6.83
N ARG A 47 16.66 -17.89 -6.29
CA ARG A 47 17.47 -18.83 -7.09
C ARG A 47 16.67 -20.02 -7.61
N THR A 48 15.60 -20.43 -6.92
CA THR A 48 14.92 -21.71 -7.22
C THR A 48 13.46 -21.57 -7.60
N ILE A 49 12.83 -20.41 -7.25
CA ILE A 49 11.39 -20.19 -7.35
C ILE A 49 10.61 -21.42 -6.86
N PRO A 50 10.65 -21.73 -5.56
CA PRO A 50 10.06 -22.94 -4.99
C PRO A 50 8.53 -22.93 -5.09
N ASP A 51 7.93 -24.06 -4.76
CA ASP A 51 6.48 -24.21 -4.70
C ASP A 51 5.89 -23.68 -3.37
N VAL A 52 6.69 -23.74 -2.28
CA VAL A 52 6.34 -23.25 -0.94
C VAL A 52 7.60 -22.80 -0.21
N VAL A 53 7.46 -21.85 0.68
CA VAL A 53 8.50 -21.43 1.63
C VAL A 53 8.00 -21.61 3.05
N ILE A 54 8.81 -22.23 3.89
CA ILE A 54 8.58 -22.35 5.34
C ILE A 54 9.64 -21.53 6.05
N LEU A 55 9.22 -20.59 6.87
CA LEU A 55 10.09 -19.66 7.59
C LEU A 55 9.89 -19.77 9.09
N ASP A 56 10.94 -19.93 9.86
CA ASP A 56 10.91 -19.56 11.27
C ASP A 56 10.78 -18.05 11.39
N VAL A 57 10.05 -17.60 12.40
CA VAL A 57 9.87 -16.17 12.67
C VAL A 57 11.15 -15.54 13.21
N GLN A 58 11.80 -16.21 14.15
CA GLN A 58 12.97 -15.69 14.83
C GLN A 58 14.25 -16.27 14.25
N MET A 59 14.87 -15.52 13.37
CA MET A 59 16.15 -15.89 12.76
C MET A 59 17.13 -14.71 12.83
N PRO A 60 18.45 -14.97 12.89
CA PRO A 60 19.46 -13.91 12.85
C PRO A 60 19.50 -13.23 11.46
N ARG A 61 20.16 -12.09 11.40
CA ARG A 61 20.34 -11.25 10.21
C ARG A 61 19.01 -10.69 9.66
N VAL A 62 18.16 -11.53 9.12
CA VAL A 62 16.85 -11.21 8.60
C VAL A 62 15.81 -12.13 9.23
N SER A 63 14.85 -11.56 9.96
CA SER A 63 13.76 -12.33 10.56
C SER A 63 12.82 -12.90 9.50
N GLY A 64 12.08 -13.97 9.84
CA GLY A 64 11.13 -14.57 8.92
C GLY A 64 10.05 -13.59 8.43
N TYR A 65 9.61 -12.66 9.29
CA TYR A 65 8.65 -11.63 8.88
C TYR A 65 9.22 -10.69 7.81
N VAL A 66 10.48 -10.28 7.96
CA VAL A 66 11.14 -9.42 6.97
C VAL A 66 11.39 -10.19 5.69
N ALA A 67 11.87 -11.44 5.78
CA ALA A 67 12.07 -12.31 4.62
C ALA A 67 10.76 -12.50 3.84
N ALA A 68 9.66 -12.85 4.53
CA ALA A 68 8.35 -13.00 3.90
C ALA A 68 7.91 -11.72 3.18
N ARG A 69 8.14 -10.55 3.80
CA ARG A 69 7.79 -9.27 3.19
C ARG A 69 8.62 -8.97 1.95
N VAL A 70 9.93 -9.26 1.95
CA VAL A 70 10.79 -9.14 0.76
C VAL A 70 10.26 -10.02 -0.37
N LEU A 71 9.88 -11.25 -0.05
CA LEU A 71 9.36 -12.19 -1.05
C LEU A 71 7.99 -11.76 -1.61
N LYS A 72 7.10 -11.22 -0.78
CA LYS A 72 5.76 -10.77 -1.20
C LYS A 72 5.76 -9.42 -1.91
N ASP A 73 6.81 -8.64 -1.76
CA ASP A 73 6.96 -7.34 -2.40
C ASP A 73 7.51 -7.41 -3.83
N ASP A 74 8.19 -8.50 -4.17
CA ASP A 74 8.79 -8.70 -5.49
C ASP A 74 7.88 -9.55 -6.38
N TRP A 75 7.58 -9.06 -7.58
CA TRP A 75 6.69 -9.70 -8.55
C TRP A 75 7.12 -11.13 -8.93
N GLN A 76 8.41 -11.47 -8.83
CA GLN A 76 8.93 -12.80 -9.14
C GLN A 76 8.56 -13.83 -8.08
N THR A 77 8.45 -13.40 -6.83
CA THR A 77 8.26 -14.29 -5.69
C THR A 77 6.95 -14.07 -4.94
N ALA A 78 6.19 -13.01 -5.27
CA ALA A 78 4.93 -12.66 -4.59
C ALA A 78 3.91 -13.80 -4.55
N ASP A 79 3.86 -14.60 -5.62
CA ASP A 79 2.93 -15.73 -5.76
C ASP A 79 3.42 -17.00 -5.04
N VAL A 80 4.64 -17.03 -4.49
CA VAL A 80 5.15 -18.18 -3.73
C VAL A 80 4.49 -18.17 -2.35
N PRO A 81 3.75 -19.22 -1.96
CA PRO A 81 3.11 -19.27 -0.64
C PRO A 81 4.15 -19.38 0.47
N VAL A 82 3.91 -18.61 1.55
CA VAL A 82 4.75 -18.53 2.73
C VAL A 82 4.02 -19.12 3.93
N LEU A 83 4.63 -20.08 4.60
CA LEU A 83 4.17 -20.64 5.87
C LEU A 83 5.13 -20.20 6.98
N PHE A 84 4.60 -19.79 8.12
CA PHE A 84 5.44 -19.60 9.31
C PHE A 84 5.40 -20.82 10.20
N LEU A 85 6.59 -21.25 10.64
CA LEU A 85 6.76 -22.27 11.65
C LEU A 85 7.40 -21.59 12.89
N THR A 86 6.66 -21.45 13.97
CA THR A 86 7.09 -20.63 15.11
C THR A 86 6.84 -21.32 16.45
N SER A 87 7.70 -21.07 17.41
CA SER A 87 7.46 -21.44 18.83
C SER A 87 6.56 -20.42 19.53
N LEU A 88 6.26 -19.29 18.89
CA LEU A 88 5.49 -18.19 19.46
C LEU A 88 4.01 -18.37 19.21
N ASN A 89 3.20 -18.31 20.27
CA ASN A 89 1.74 -18.46 20.22
C ASN A 89 0.98 -17.16 20.58
N ALA A 90 1.71 -16.02 20.68
CA ALA A 90 1.09 -14.77 21.05
C ALA A 90 0.15 -14.23 19.94
N ALA A 91 -0.90 -13.51 20.34
CA ALA A 91 -1.81 -12.84 19.40
C ALA A 91 -1.07 -11.85 18.48
N SER A 92 0.03 -11.23 19.00
CA SER A 92 0.93 -10.38 18.24
C SER A 92 1.56 -11.10 17.05
N ASP A 93 1.96 -12.36 17.21
CA ASP A 93 2.67 -13.10 16.16
C ASP A 93 1.73 -13.41 14.97
N ARG A 94 0.49 -13.80 15.26
CA ARG A 94 -0.54 -13.98 14.24
C ARG A 94 -0.88 -12.69 13.52
N TYR A 95 -0.92 -11.56 14.26
CA TYR A 95 -1.15 -10.24 13.69
C TYR A 95 -0.03 -9.81 12.73
N TRP A 96 1.24 -9.95 13.15
CA TRP A 96 2.37 -9.59 12.31
C TRP A 96 2.53 -10.47 11.09
N GLY A 97 2.29 -11.77 11.25
CA GLY A 97 2.43 -12.69 10.14
C GLY A 97 1.34 -12.55 9.08
N ALA A 98 0.09 -12.31 9.46
CA ALA A 98 -0.96 -11.99 8.50
C ALA A 98 -0.62 -10.72 7.69
N ARG A 99 0.05 -9.74 8.34
CA ARG A 99 0.53 -8.52 7.66
C ARG A 99 1.80 -8.71 6.83
N ALA A 100 2.58 -9.76 7.10
CA ALA A 100 3.72 -10.14 6.28
C ALA A 100 3.32 -10.92 5.03
N GLY A 101 2.02 -11.25 4.86
CA GLY A 101 1.50 -11.94 3.69
C GLY A 101 1.63 -13.47 3.77
N ALA A 102 1.69 -14.04 4.97
CA ALA A 102 1.70 -15.49 5.15
C ALA A 102 0.31 -16.11 4.94
N GLU A 103 0.28 -17.26 4.31
CA GLU A 103 -0.92 -18.06 4.09
C GLU A 103 -1.32 -18.85 5.33
N ARG A 104 -0.35 -19.29 6.14
CA ARG A 104 -0.63 -20.11 7.33
C ARG A 104 0.46 -20.01 8.39
N PHE A 105 0.08 -20.29 9.65
CA PHE A 105 0.95 -20.44 10.80
C PHE A 105 0.86 -21.84 11.35
N LEU A 106 2.01 -22.42 11.69
CA LEU A 106 2.16 -23.65 12.42
C LEU A 106 3.04 -23.43 13.63
N THR A 107 2.73 -24.11 14.72
CA THR A 107 3.59 -24.14 15.90
C THR A 107 4.67 -25.22 15.74
N LYS A 108 5.86 -25.03 16.37
CA LYS A 108 6.98 -25.98 16.26
C LYS A 108 6.74 -27.32 16.98
N ASP A 109 5.62 -27.49 17.65
CA ASP A 109 5.11 -28.73 18.25
C ASP A 109 4.15 -29.51 17.32
N PHE A 110 4.23 -29.24 16.02
CA PHE A 110 3.40 -29.87 14.99
C PHE A 110 3.56 -31.40 14.92
N GLU A 111 2.51 -32.08 14.48
CA GLU A 111 2.61 -33.46 14.02
C GLU A 111 2.97 -33.53 12.53
N ALA A 112 3.71 -34.60 12.11
CA ALA A 112 4.15 -34.74 10.73
C ALA A 112 3.02 -34.62 9.68
N PRO A 113 1.82 -35.22 9.87
CA PRO A 113 0.71 -35.04 8.94
C PRO A 113 0.21 -33.60 8.85
N GLU A 114 0.26 -32.83 9.93
CA GLU A 114 -0.19 -31.44 9.98
C GLU A 114 0.70 -30.53 9.11
N LEU A 115 2.02 -30.73 9.18
CA LEU A 115 2.98 -29.99 8.35
C LEU A 115 2.75 -30.29 6.86
N VAL A 116 2.60 -31.57 6.50
CA VAL A 116 2.37 -31.99 5.12
C VAL A 116 1.04 -31.44 4.59
N ASP A 117 -0.03 -31.47 5.38
CA ASP A 117 -1.33 -30.89 5.03
C ASP A 117 -1.23 -29.38 4.80
N ALA A 118 -0.53 -28.67 5.69
CA ALA A 118 -0.34 -27.24 5.56
C ALA A 118 0.37 -26.85 4.26
N VAL A 119 1.46 -27.55 3.90
CA VAL A 119 2.19 -27.35 2.65
C VAL A 119 1.30 -27.64 1.44
N THR A 120 0.60 -28.75 1.45
CA THR A 120 -0.27 -29.17 0.33
C THR A 120 -1.43 -28.20 0.13
N THR A 121 -2.04 -27.74 1.21
CA THR A 121 -3.14 -26.76 1.18
C THR A 121 -2.68 -25.40 0.66
N ALA A 122 -1.51 -24.92 1.11
CA ALA A 122 -0.96 -23.65 0.65
C ALA A 122 -0.64 -23.67 -0.84
N MET A 123 -0.07 -24.77 -1.33
CA MET A 123 0.18 -24.99 -2.76
C MET A 123 -1.11 -24.96 -3.59
N ALA A 124 -2.11 -25.72 -3.15
CA ALA A 124 -3.39 -25.79 -3.86
C ALA A 124 -4.07 -24.41 -3.93
N ALA A 125 -4.01 -23.63 -2.85
CA ALA A 125 -4.54 -22.28 -2.83
C ALA A 125 -3.79 -21.33 -3.77
N ALA A 126 -2.45 -21.40 -3.80
CA ALA A 126 -1.63 -20.61 -4.70
C ALA A 126 -1.86 -20.97 -6.18
N ASP A 127 -2.01 -22.26 -6.51
CA ASP A 127 -2.29 -22.72 -7.87
C ASP A 127 -3.70 -22.26 -8.33
N ALA A 128 -4.67 -22.30 -7.45
CA ALA A 128 -6.02 -21.78 -7.72
C ALA A 128 -6.00 -20.26 -7.98
N ALA A 129 -5.23 -19.50 -7.20
CA ALA A 129 -5.07 -18.05 -7.36
C ALA A 129 -4.35 -17.67 -8.66
N ARG A 130 -3.38 -18.47 -9.09
CA ARG A 130 -2.65 -18.26 -10.36
C ARG A 130 -3.52 -18.45 -11.60
N GLY A 131 -4.67 -19.12 -11.50
CA GLY A 131 -5.66 -19.22 -12.59
C GLY A 131 -5.09 -19.79 -13.89
N GLY A 132 -4.09 -20.68 -13.82
CA GLY A 132 -3.45 -21.29 -15.00
C GLY A 132 -2.37 -20.44 -15.67
N ARG A 133 -1.85 -19.39 -15.02
CA ARG A 133 -0.63 -18.67 -15.48
C ARG A 133 0.57 -19.59 -15.38
N ALA A 134 1.00 -20.12 -16.53
CA ALA A 134 2.05 -21.12 -16.63
C ALA A 134 3.49 -20.59 -16.59
N LEU A 135 3.70 -19.26 -16.60
CA LEU A 135 5.04 -18.69 -16.60
C LEU A 135 5.53 -18.50 -15.17
N ARG A 136 6.49 -19.35 -14.79
CA ARG A 136 7.34 -19.07 -13.63
C ARG A 136 8.40 -18.05 -14.04
N PRO A 137 8.74 -17.10 -13.18
CA PRO A 137 9.86 -16.18 -13.41
C PRO A 137 11.17 -16.96 -13.58
N ASP A 138 12.13 -16.36 -14.28
CA ASP A 138 13.47 -16.92 -14.36
C ASP A 138 14.18 -16.75 -13.00
N PRO A 139 14.91 -17.79 -12.55
CA PRO A 139 15.71 -17.71 -11.33
C PRO A 139 16.75 -16.58 -11.38
N VAL A 140 16.95 -15.92 -10.24
CA VAL A 140 17.93 -14.85 -10.07
C VAL A 140 18.84 -15.16 -8.89
N GLU A 141 20.15 -15.01 -9.06
CA GLU A 141 21.10 -15.05 -7.95
C GLU A 141 21.21 -13.68 -7.28
N LEU A 142 20.94 -13.64 -5.98
CA LEU A 142 21.08 -12.44 -5.16
C LEU A 142 22.29 -12.55 -4.25
N THR A 143 23.05 -11.48 -4.14
CA THR A 143 24.08 -11.31 -3.11
C THR A 143 23.45 -10.87 -1.77
N ASP A 144 24.23 -10.90 -0.68
CA ASP A 144 23.79 -10.35 0.61
C ASP A 144 23.43 -8.86 0.48
N ASP A 145 24.19 -8.10 -0.29
CA ASP A 145 23.95 -6.67 -0.52
C ASP A 145 22.63 -6.45 -1.28
N ASP A 146 22.30 -7.28 -2.25
CA ASP A 146 21.02 -7.20 -2.98
C ASP A 146 19.81 -7.44 -2.05
N VAL A 147 19.92 -8.39 -1.14
CA VAL A 147 18.87 -8.68 -0.15
C VAL A 147 18.75 -7.52 0.84
N LEU A 148 19.88 -6.99 1.33
CA LEU A 148 19.88 -5.84 2.24
C LEU A 148 19.29 -4.59 1.58
N ALA A 149 19.61 -4.32 0.32
CA ALA A 149 19.01 -3.22 -0.42
C ALA A 149 17.47 -3.33 -0.47
N ARG A 150 16.94 -4.51 -0.79
CA ARG A 150 15.49 -4.77 -0.78
C ARG A 150 14.86 -4.56 0.60
N VAL A 151 15.54 -4.99 1.67
CA VAL A 151 15.10 -4.78 3.05
C VAL A 151 15.06 -3.28 3.37
N CYS A 152 16.11 -2.53 3.01
CA CYS A 152 16.15 -1.08 3.22
C CYS A 152 15.03 -0.37 2.46
N ASP A 153 14.81 -0.69 1.19
CA ASP A 153 13.74 -0.10 0.38
C ASP A 153 12.35 -0.32 1.01
N ILE A 154 12.12 -1.53 1.54
CA ILE A 154 10.86 -1.84 2.24
C ILE A 154 10.72 -1.04 3.54
N LEU A 155 11.80 -0.94 4.32
CA LEU A 155 11.81 -0.21 5.58
C LEU A 155 11.60 1.29 5.34
N ASP A 156 12.30 1.89 4.38
CA ASP A 156 12.17 3.30 4.03
C ASP A 156 10.74 3.61 3.59
N ARG A 157 10.16 2.77 2.73
CA ARG A 157 8.76 2.91 2.34
C ARG A 157 7.81 2.79 3.53
N LYS A 158 8.02 1.83 4.44
CA LYS A 158 7.18 1.67 5.63
C LYS A 158 7.32 2.80 6.65
N LEU A 159 8.51 3.35 6.82
CA LEU A 159 8.74 4.53 7.64
C LEU A 159 8.02 5.75 7.04
N PHE A 160 8.13 5.95 5.73
CA PHE A 160 7.41 7.00 5.03
C PHE A 160 5.89 6.85 5.18
N GLU A 161 5.34 5.66 4.94
CA GLU A 161 3.91 5.36 5.12
C GLU A 161 3.43 5.67 6.55
N ALA A 162 4.21 5.28 7.56
CA ALA A 162 3.89 5.52 8.96
C ALA A 162 3.94 7.01 9.31
N SER A 163 4.97 7.73 8.84
CA SER A 163 5.13 9.17 9.05
C SER A 163 3.96 9.94 8.46
N VAL A 164 3.64 9.69 7.20
CA VAL A 164 2.51 10.35 6.51
C VAL A 164 1.18 10.07 7.21
N THR A 165 0.95 8.83 7.63
CA THR A 165 -0.28 8.48 8.36
C THR A 165 -0.34 9.19 9.71
N GLN A 166 0.79 9.30 10.42
CA GLN A 166 0.89 10.00 11.68
C GLN A 166 0.62 11.49 11.50
N ASP A 167 1.24 12.13 10.51
CA ASP A 167 1.07 13.57 10.23
C ASP A 167 -0.40 13.90 9.95
N VAL A 168 -1.06 13.12 9.10
CA VAL A 168 -2.47 13.32 8.77
C VAL A 168 -3.38 13.08 9.99
N THR A 169 -3.09 12.07 10.81
CA THR A 169 -3.92 11.79 12.00
C THR A 169 -3.68 12.80 13.13
N ALA A 170 -2.49 13.40 13.22
CA ALA A 170 -2.19 14.46 14.19
C ALA A 170 -3.06 15.71 13.96
N ILE A 171 -3.43 16.00 12.71
CA ILE A 171 -4.34 17.12 12.37
C ILE A 171 -5.65 16.99 13.14
N ALA A 172 -6.19 15.80 13.33
CA ALA A 172 -7.43 15.60 14.08
C ALA A 172 -7.33 15.96 15.58
N ALA A 173 -6.12 15.94 16.14
CA ALA A 173 -5.88 16.28 17.53
C ALA A 173 -5.63 17.78 17.75
N ASP A 174 -5.01 18.45 16.77
CA ASP A 174 -4.51 19.82 16.92
C ASP A 174 -5.48 20.89 16.36
N VAL A 175 -6.42 20.51 15.49
CA VAL A 175 -7.31 21.44 14.79
C VAL A 175 -8.75 21.27 15.29
N HIS A 176 -9.42 22.39 15.60
CA HIS A 176 -10.72 22.40 16.28
C HIS A 176 -11.90 22.81 15.38
N GLY A 177 -11.64 23.22 14.13
CA GLY A 177 -12.66 23.65 13.17
C GLY A 177 -12.69 22.77 11.92
N PHE A 178 -13.87 22.61 11.31
CA PHE A 178 -14.02 21.77 10.12
C PHE A 178 -13.21 22.33 8.93
N GLU A 179 -13.35 23.61 8.63
CA GLU A 179 -12.62 24.27 7.53
C GLU A 179 -11.11 24.27 7.76
N GLU A 180 -10.70 24.53 9.01
CA GLU A 180 -9.28 24.47 9.41
C GLU A 180 -8.71 23.07 9.24
N THR A 181 -9.49 22.02 9.58
CA THR A 181 -9.08 20.62 9.38
C THR A 181 -8.87 20.31 7.90
N VAL A 182 -9.80 20.73 7.04
CA VAL A 182 -9.65 20.52 5.59
C VAL A 182 -8.43 21.27 5.05
N ALA A 183 -8.25 22.54 5.46
CA ALA A 183 -7.10 23.34 5.06
C ALA A 183 -5.76 22.71 5.51
N ALA A 184 -5.69 22.17 6.73
CA ALA A 184 -4.50 21.50 7.25
C ALA A 184 -4.20 20.19 6.48
N VAL A 185 -5.22 19.41 6.14
CA VAL A 185 -5.08 18.21 5.28
C VAL A 185 -4.56 18.60 3.90
N LEU A 186 -5.10 19.63 3.26
CA LEU A 186 -4.64 20.11 1.97
C LEU A 186 -3.19 20.60 2.04
N GLY A 187 -2.84 21.35 3.09
CA GLY A 187 -1.46 21.81 3.34
C GLY A 187 -0.47 20.67 3.54
N SER A 188 -0.86 19.64 4.28
CA SER A 188 -0.03 18.41 4.43
C SER A 188 0.21 17.74 3.08
N LEU A 189 -0.83 17.61 2.25
CA LEU A 189 -0.71 17.03 0.91
C LEU A 189 0.26 17.79 0.00
N GLN A 190 0.25 19.12 0.05
CA GLN A 190 1.17 19.97 -0.71
C GLN A 190 2.64 19.78 -0.31
N ASN A 191 2.90 19.39 0.93
CA ASN A 191 4.26 19.09 1.40
C ASN A 191 4.75 17.70 0.95
N ILE A 192 3.83 16.80 0.62
CA ILE A 192 4.14 15.39 0.30
C ILE A 192 4.14 15.15 -1.21
N VAL A 193 3.23 15.81 -1.94
CA VAL A 193 3.08 15.64 -3.39
C VAL A 193 3.30 16.98 -4.07
N ASP A 194 4.22 16.98 -5.03
CA ASP A 194 4.54 18.17 -5.82
C ASP A 194 3.39 18.50 -6.79
N CYS A 195 2.59 19.52 -6.45
CA CYS A 195 1.42 19.93 -7.23
C CYS A 195 1.28 21.46 -7.23
N ASP A 196 0.51 21.99 -8.17
CA ASP A 196 0.20 23.42 -8.25
C ASP A 196 -1.11 23.74 -7.53
N LEU A 197 -2.11 22.88 -7.71
CA LEU A 197 -3.40 22.95 -7.01
C LEU A 197 -3.73 21.61 -6.36
N VAL A 198 -4.36 21.70 -5.19
CA VAL A 198 -4.99 20.55 -4.54
C VAL A 198 -6.39 20.94 -4.06
N SER A 199 -7.35 20.03 -4.20
CA SER A 199 -8.72 20.27 -3.71
C SER A 199 -9.32 19.04 -3.05
N VAL A 200 -10.24 19.31 -2.13
CA VAL A 200 -11.18 18.33 -1.60
C VAL A 200 -12.58 18.83 -1.90
N ILE A 201 -13.33 18.00 -2.62
CA ILE A 201 -14.77 18.22 -2.84
C ILE A 201 -15.51 17.27 -1.95
N LEU A 202 -16.36 17.82 -1.11
CA LEU A 202 -17.22 17.04 -0.24
C LEU A 202 -18.60 16.92 -0.87
N LEU A 203 -19.18 15.75 -0.74
CA LEU A 203 -20.50 15.45 -1.22
C LEU A 203 -21.53 15.64 -0.08
N ASP A 204 -22.77 15.89 -0.47
CA ASP A 204 -23.90 15.90 0.45
C ASP A 204 -24.06 14.54 1.18
N GLY A 205 -24.87 14.50 2.20
CA GLY A 205 -25.07 13.27 2.99
C GLY A 205 -25.64 12.08 2.19
N ILE A 206 -26.12 12.33 0.98
CA ILE A 206 -26.65 11.32 0.04
C ILE A 206 -25.57 10.93 -1.00
N ALA A 207 -24.43 11.62 -1.01
CA ALA A 207 -23.31 11.45 -1.93
C ALA A 207 -23.67 11.63 -3.42
N THR A 208 -24.60 12.54 -3.71
CA THR A 208 -25.12 12.79 -5.06
C THR A 208 -24.73 14.16 -5.61
N SER A 209 -24.46 15.15 -4.76
CA SER A 209 -24.15 16.52 -5.16
C SER A 209 -22.99 17.08 -4.34
N PRO A 210 -22.17 17.99 -4.90
CA PRO A 210 -21.16 18.73 -4.14
C PRO A 210 -21.82 19.60 -3.06
N ASP A 211 -21.32 19.48 -1.83
CA ASP A 211 -21.73 20.31 -0.67
C ASP A 211 -20.76 21.47 -0.50
N ALA A 212 -19.46 21.19 -0.51
CA ALA A 212 -18.40 22.19 -0.42
C ALA A 212 -17.16 21.76 -1.20
N THR A 213 -16.47 22.71 -1.78
CA THR A 213 -15.21 22.53 -2.49
C THR A 213 -14.13 23.40 -1.84
N TYR A 214 -13.09 22.77 -1.36
CA TYR A 214 -11.92 23.42 -0.77
C TYR A 214 -10.77 23.30 -1.75
N VAL A 215 -10.17 24.44 -2.12
CA VAL A 215 -9.03 24.49 -3.04
C VAL A 215 -7.88 25.18 -2.32
N SER A 216 -6.69 24.57 -2.36
CA SER A 216 -5.45 25.18 -1.88
C SER A 216 -4.48 25.36 -3.02
N VAL A 217 -3.89 26.56 -3.11
CA VAL A 217 -2.96 26.97 -4.16
C VAL A 217 -1.53 26.86 -3.65
N ALA A 218 -0.77 25.90 -4.21
CA ALA A 218 0.62 25.63 -3.80
C ALA A 218 1.64 26.49 -4.56
N ARG A 219 1.37 26.75 -5.84
CA ARG A 219 2.25 27.52 -6.74
C ARG A 219 1.45 28.55 -7.52
N GLU A 220 2.15 29.43 -8.23
CA GLU A 220 1.52 30.35 -9.15
C GLU A 220 0.78 29.62 -10.26
N VAL A 221 -0.49 29.96 -10.46
CA VAL A 221 -1.40 29.29 -11.40
C VAL A 221 -2.14 30.33 -12.23
N SER A 222 -2.19 30.11 -13.54
CA SER A 222 -2.97 30.93 -14.45
C SER A 222 -4.49 30.68 -14.29
N ASP A 223 -5.30 31.65 -14.67
CA ASP A 223 -6.77 31.50 -14.72
C ASP A 223 -7.20 30.35 -15.66
N VAL A 224 -6.43 30.12 -16.72
CA VAL A 224 -6.67 29.03 -17.68
C VAL A 224 -6.46 27.67 -16.99
N HIS A 225 -5.35 27.52 -16.25
CA HIS A 225 -5.07 26.30 -15.49
C HIS A 225 -6.16 26.05 -14.42
N TYR A 226 -6.50 27.08 -13.64
CA TYR A 226 -7.51 26.95 -12.59
C TYR A 226 -8.88 26.54 -13.12
N ARG A 227 -9.31 27.12 -14.26
CA ARG A 227 -10.57 26.76 -14.91
C ARG A 227 -10.55 25.31 -15.40
N ALA A 228 -9.50 24.89 -16.10
CA ALA A 228 -9.32 23.51 -16.56
C ALA A 228 -9.30 22.52 -15.38
N PHE A 229 -8.71 22.93 -14.25
CA PHE A 229 -8.72 22.14 -13.02
C PHE A 229 -10.15 21.94 -12.50
N LEU A 230 -10.95 22.99 -12.37
CA LEU A 230 -12.34 22.88 -11.90
C LEU A 230 -13.21 22.03 -12.84
N GLU A 231 -13.03 22.15 -14.15
CA GLU A 231 -13.71 21.29 -15.14
C GLU A 231 -13.36 19.82 -14.94
N SER A 232 -12.06 19.50 -14.79
CA SER A 232 -11.60 18.12 -14.55
C SER A 232 -12.08 17.57 -13.20
N VAL A 233 -12.20 18.44 -12.19
CA VAL A 233 -12.74 18.09 -10.89
C VAL A 233 -14.21 17.71 -10.98
N VAL A 234 -15.01 18.46 -11.73
CA VAL A 234 -16.43 18.18 -12.00
C VAL A 234 -16.57 16.83 -12.69
N ASP A 235 -15.78 16.60 -13.74
CA ASP A 235 -15.77 15.31 -14.47
C ASP A 235 -15.45 14.14 -13.53
N ALA A 236 -14.49 14.30 -12.64
CA ALA A 236 -14.10 13.25 -11.67
C ALA A 236 -15.22 12.98 -10.66
N VAL A 237 -15.94 13.99 -10.21
CA VAL A 237 -17.12 13.85 -9.34
C VAL A 237 -18.22 13.12 -10.06
N ASP A 238 -18.55 13.52 -11.28
CA ASP A 238 -19.60 12.90 -12.07
C ASP A 238 -19.32 11.42 -12.41
N GLN A 239 -18.06 11.09 -12.72
CA GLN A 239 -17.63 9.69 -12.90
C GLN A 239 -17.81 8.86 -11.63
N THR A 240 -17.63 9.48 -10.47
CA THR A 240 -17.69 8.77 -9.18
C THR A 240 -19.12 8.63 -8.65
N THR A 241 -19.98 9.65 -8.90
CA THR A 241 -21.35 9.72 -8.36
C THR A 241 -22.40 9.27 -9.37
N GLY A 242 -22.09 9.28 -10.67
CA GLY A 242 -23.05 9.10 -11.76
C GLY A 242 -23.96 10.33 -11.94
N GLY A 243 -23.64 11.45 -11.30
CA GLY A 243 -24.38 12.71 -11.35
C GLY A 243 -24.11 13.53 -12.61
N ARG A 244 -24.61 14.74 -12.61
CA ARG A 244 -24.27 15.82 -13.54
C ARG A 244 -24.09 17.10 -12.74
N THR A 245 -22.85 17.50 -12.57
CA THR A 245 -22.44 18.70 -11.85
C THR A 245 -21.94 19.73 -12.85
N SER A 246 -22.05 21.00 -12.58
CA SER A 246 -21.39 22.04 -13.35
C SER A 246 -20.40 22.81 -12.47
N VAL A 247 -19.41 23.46 -13.07
CA VAL A 247 -18.48 24.32 -12.33
C VAL A 247 -19.22 25.43 -11.56
N ALA A 248 -20.36 25.89 -12.07
CA ALA A 248 -21.19 26.90 -11.42
C ALA A 248 -21.87 26.40 -10.13
N ASP A 249 -22.00 25.08 -9.98
CA ASP A 249 -22.60 24.46 -8.77
C ASP A 249 -21.56 24.29 -7.65
N LEU A 250 -20.27 24.53 -7.93
CA LEU A 250 -19.21 24.39 -6.93
C LEU A 250 -19.13 25.65 -6.05
N SER A 251 -19.39 25.50 -4.78
CA SER A 251 -19.07 26.51 -3.76
C SER A 251 -17.61 26.38 -3.35
N CYS A 252 -16.72 27.15 -4.00
CA CYS A 252 -15.28 27.06 -3.78
C CYS A 252 -14.82 27.96 -2.64
N LEU A 253 -14.20 27.37 -1.62
CA LEU A 253 -13.41 28.04 -0.60
C LEU A 253 -11.93 27.91 -0.98
N ILE A 254 -11.31 29.05 -1.34
CA ILE A 254 -9.94 29.07 -1.88
C ILE A 254 -8.98 29.53 -0.79
N ALA A 255 -8.00 28.68 -0.46
CA ALA A 255 -6.87 29.01 0.38
C ALA A 255 -5.67 29.41 -0.51
N ASP A 256 -5.50 30.72 -0.69
CA ASP A 256 -4.38 31.30 -1.45
C ASP A 256 -3.75 32.47 -0.66
N PRO A 257 -2.99 32.17 0.42
CA PRO A 257 -2.44 33.20 1.30
C PRO A 257 -1.37 34.06 0.63
N HIS A 258 -0.89 33.70 -0.55
CA HIS A 258 0.17 34.37 -1.28
C HIS A 258 -0.26 35.00 -2.61
N SER A 259 -1.57 35.01 -2.89
CA SER A 259 -2.14 35.55 -4.14
C SER A 259 -1.51 34.97 -5.41
N ARG A 260 -1.36 33.67 -5.44
CA ARG A 260 -0.73 32.91 -6.52
C ARG A 260 -1.68 32.58 -7.67
N LEU A 261 -2.99 32.67 -7.41
CA LEU A 261 -4.03 32.43 -8.41
C LEU A 261 -4.15 33.66 -9.32
N GLY A 262 -4.14 33.46 -10.63
CA GLY A 262 -4.25 34.52 -11.62
C GLY A 262 -3.01 35.39 -11.76
N ALA A 263 -1.81 34.93 -11.31
CA ALA A 263 -0.58 35.67 -11.46
C ALA A 263 -0.25 35.89 -12.95
N ALA A 264 -0.10 37.14 -13.36
CA ALA A 264 0.02 37.53 -14.78
C ALA A 264 1.25 36.94 -15.51
N GLU A 265 2.29 36.56 -14.76
CA GLU A 265 3.52 35.98 -15.30
C GLU A 265 3.37 34.51 -15.74
N VAL A 266 2.24 33.86 -15.40
CA VAL A 266 1.97 32.43 -15.65
C VAL A 266 0.79 32.22 -16.62
N GLU A 267 0.45 33.26 -17.41
CA GLU A 267 -0.73 33.29 -18.29
C GLU A 267 -0.74 32.17 -19.33
N ASP A 268 0.44 31.68 -19.73
CA ASP A 268 0.62 30.64 -20.75
C ASP A 268 0.89 29.23 -20.22
N ALA A 269 0.82 29.00 -18.90
CA ALA A 269 1.04 27.67 -18.32
C ALA A 269 -0.28 26.92 -18.09
N PRO A 270 -0.75 26.12 -19.08
CA PRO A 270 -1.97 25.35 -18.93
C PRO A 270 -1.75 24.18 -17.96
N MET A 271 -2.86 23.64 -17.43
CA MET A 271 -2.81 22.36 -16.73
C MET A 271 -2.32 21.26 -17.66
N ALA A 272 -1.25 20.57 -17.28
CA ALA A 272 -0.65 19.48 -18.05
C ALA A 272 -0.94 18.09 -17.46
N THR A 273 -1.15 18.02 -16.15
CA THR A 273 -1.45 16.77 -15.46
C THR A 273 -2.53 16.98 -14.40
N PHE A 274 -3.49 16.05 -14.36
CA PHE A 274 -4.57 15.99 -13.37
C PHE A 274 -4.65 14.60 -12.77
N LEU A 275 -4.94 14.53 -11.46
CA LEU A 275 -5.13 13.29 -10.74
C LEU A 275 -6.27 13.46 -9.75
N SER A 276 -7.17 12.50 -9.69
CA SER A 276 -8.25 12.46 -8.70
C SER A 276 -8.35 11.12 -7.99
N MET A 277 -8.86 11.15 -6.76
CA MET A 277 -9.06 9.97 -5.94
C MET A 277 -10.30 10.11 -5.06
N PRO A 278 -11.17 9.08 -4.96
CA PRO A 278 -12.32 9.12 -4.08
C PRO A 278 -11.88 9.07 -2.60
N LEU A 279 -12.46 9.93 -1.79
CA LEU A 279 -12.32 9.92 -0.33
C LEU A 279 -13.43 9.06 0.28
N ARG A 280 -13.04 8.00 1.01
CA ARG A 280 -13.98 7.07 1.65
C ARG A 280 -13.65 6.88 3.12
N ALA A 281 -14.66 6.98 3.99
CA ALA A 281 -14.56 6.61 5.41
C ALA A 281 -15.66 5.60 5.75
N GLY A 282 -15.29 4.50 6.41
CA GLY A 282 -16.22 3.45 6.78
C GLY A 282 -17.00 2.84 5.60
N GLY A 283 -16.40 2.79 4.41
CA GLY A 283 -17.05 2.32 3.17
C GLY A 283 -17.94 3.37 2.47
N ARG A 284 -18.25 4.49 3.12
CA ARG A 284 -19.06 5.58 2.57
C ARG A 284 -18.18 6.54 1.75
N LEU A 285 -18.65 6.94 0.58
CA LEU A 285 -18.05 7.99 -0.21
C LEU A 285 -18.31 9.35 0.46
N LEU A 286 -17.25 10.09 0.76
CA LEU A 286 -17.35 11.42 1.36
C LEU A 286 -17.15 12.52 0.32
N GLY A 287 -16.37 12.23 -0.72
CA GLY A 287 -16.00 13.22 -1.70
C GLY A 287 -14.86 12.75 -2.58
N THR A 288 -14.19 13.72 -3.20
CA THR A 288 -13.07 13.50 -4.11
C THR A 288 -11.91 14.42 -3.74
N LEU A 289 -10.72 13.86 -3.67
CA LEU A 289 -9.45 14.55 -3.62
C LEU A 289 -8.94 14.72 -5.06
N ALA A 290 -8.51 15.93 -5.43
CA ALA A 290 -7.95 16.17 -6.74
C ALA A 290 -6.71 17.07 -6.68
N LEU A 291 -5.75 16.81 -7.59
CA LEU A 291 -4.51 17.55 -7.72
C LEU A 291 -4.27 17.89 -9.19
N SER A 292 -3.59 18.99 -9.43
CA SER A 292 -3.10 19.34 -10.77
C SER A 292 -1.68 19.89 -10.77
N SER A 293 -1.05 19.80 -11.93
CA SER A 293 0.26 20.42 -12.19
C SER A 293 0.35 20.94 -13.63
N SER A 294 1.08 22.01 -13.81
CA SER A 294 1.52 22.53 -15.11
C SER A 294 2.65 21.71 -15.73
N THR A 295 3.25 20.80 -14.95
CA THR A 295 4.30 19.90 -15.41
C THR A 295 3.67 18.62 -15.99
N ALA A 296 4.10 18.24 -17.19
CA ALA A 296 3.66 16.98 -17.81
C ALA A 296 4.18 15.76 -17.04
N ASN A 297 3.32 14.78 -16.84
CA ASN A 297 3.63 13.54 -16.10
C ASN A 297 4.09 13.77 -14.65
N ALA A 298 3.65 14.86 -14.01
CA ALA A 298 4.02 15.19 -12.63
C ALA A 298 3.67 14.10 -11.62
N PHE A 299 2.60 13.33 -11.88
CA PHE A 299 2.09 12.31 -10.95
C PHE A 299 2.45 10.90 -11.44
N GLY A 300 3.69 10.46 -11.18
CA GLY A 300 4.13 9.10 -11.43
C GLY A 300 3.58 8.08 -10.41
N GLU A 301 4.02 6.83 -10.52
CA GLU A 301 3.57 5.73 -9.63
C GLU A 301 3.80 6.03 -8.15
N SER A 302 4.89 6.70 -7.80
CA SER A 302 5.20 7.10 -6.43
C SER A 302 4.16 8.08 -5.87
N ALA A 303 3.77 9.10 -6.63
CA ALA A 303 2.75 10.06 -6.22
C ALA A 303 1.38 9.38 -6.04
N LEU A 304 1.03 8.47 -6.95
CA LEU A 304 -0.19 7.66 -6.85
C LEU A 304 -0.20 6.77 -5.61
N ALA A 305 0.92 6.12 -5.30
CA ALA A 305 1.07 5.28 -4.11
C ALA A 305 0.90 6.13 -2.83
N THR A 306 1.57 7.30 -2.79
CA THR A 306 1.46 8.26 -1.67
C THR A 306 0.02 8.74 -1.47
N LEU A 307 -0.66 9.12 -2.54
CA LEU A 307 -2.05 9.58 -2.44
C LEU A 307 -3.00 8.49 -1.96
N ARG A 308 -2.83 7.25 -2.42
CA ARG A 308 -3.61 6.10 -1.91
C ARG A 308 -3.42 5.91 -0.41
N LEU A 309 -2.20 6.15 0.07
CA LEU A 309 -1.87 6.06 1.49
C LEU A 309 -2.55 7.16 2.31
N VAL A 310 -2.58 8.39 1.79
CA VAL A 310 -3.12 9.57 2.49
C VAL A 310 -4.64 9.64 2.44
N ALA A 311 -5.25 9.23 1.33
CA ALA A 311 -6.68 9.41 1.08
C ALA A 311 -7.58 8.78 2.17
N GLY A 312 -7.22 7.59 2.67
CA GLY A 312 -7.96 6.93 3.74
C GLY A 312 -7.91 7.69 5.07
N PRO A 313 -6.74 7.94 5.66
CA PRO A 313 -6.60 8.76 6.86
C PRO A 313 -7.21 10.15 6.71
N ALA A 314 -6.98 10.85 5.59
CA ALA A 314 -7.56 12.16 5.33
C ALA A 314 -9.10 12.13 5.34
N ALA A 315 -9.70 11.13 4.69
CA ALA A 315 -11.14 10.95 4.70
C ALA A 315 -11.70 10.75 6.12
N VAL A 316 -11.02 9.96 6.96
CA VAL A 316 -11.44 9.73 8.35
C VAL A 316 -11.34 11.01 9.18
N VAL A 317 -10.24 11.76 9.03
CA VAL A 317 -10.03 13.04 9.76
C VAL A 317 -11.08 14.07 9.36
N ILE A 318 -11.36 14.23 8.07
CA ILE A 318 -12.37 15.16 7.54
C ILE A 318 -13.78 14.74 8.00
N ASP A 319 -14.11 13.45 7.93
CA ASP A 319 -15.44 12.95 8.38
C ASP A 319 -15.65 13.16 9.88
N HIS A 320 -14.61 12.92 10.68
CA HIS A 320 -14.66 13.17 12.12
C HIS A 320 -14.89 14.64 12.44
N ALA A 321 -14.17 15.55 11.78
CA ALA A 321 -14.34 16.99 11.96
C ALA A 321 -15.74 17.46 11.52
N ARG A 322 -16.28 16.91 10.41
CA ARG A 322 -17.65 17.20 9.93
C ARG A 322 -18.69 16.77 10.95
N LEU A 323 -18.56 15.56 11.52
CA LEU A 323 -19.47 15.04 12.53
C LEU A 323 -19.39 15.81 13.87
N ALA A 324 -18.23 16.31 14.24
CA ALA A 324 -18.04 17.14 15.43
C ALA A 324 -18.70 18.53 15.27
N GLY A 325 -18.62 19.14 14.08
CA GLY A 325 -19.23 20.44 13.78
C GLY A 325 -20.76 20.44 13.71
N VAL A 326 -21.39 19.29 13.48
CA VAL A 326 -22.86 19.13 13.45
C VAL A 326 -23.48 19.04 14.87
N ARG A 327 -22.66 18.95 15.92
CA ARG A 327 -23.12 18.81 17.32
C ARG A 327 -23.18 20.12 18.11
N VAL A 328 -23.03 21.28 17.45
CA VAL A 328 -23.13 22.59 18.12
C VAL A 328 -24.44 23.30 17.76
#